data_8b86e7e8093bfe8db5821efbb2d38b40
#
_entry.id   8b86e7e8093bfe8db5821efbb2d38b40
#
_cell.length_a   1.000
_cell.length_b   1.000
_cell.length_c   1.000
_cell.angle_alpha   90.00
_cell.angle_beta   90.00
_cell.angle_gamma   90.00
#
_symmetry.space_group_name_H-M   'P 1'
#
loop_
_entity.id
_entity.type
_entity.pdbx_description
1 polymer ?
#
loop_
_entity_poly.entity_id
_entity_poly.type
_entity_poly.pdbx_seq_one_letter_code
_entity_poly.pdbx_strand_id
1 'polypeptide(L)'
;MTEQTERAFQKQPTVFLTTNFGRKGLAKSRKIRIVIGRMLGNYIDKKCPFTGNVSIRGRILTGVVIKNKMQRTIVIRRDYLHFVPKYRRYEKRHKNMSVHCSPCFRDISIGDIVTIGECRPLSKTVRFNVLKVIKVSGTKKAFDKF
;
A
#
# COMPACT_ATOMS: atom_id res chain seq x y z
N MET A 1 21.26 -8.40 -7.16
CA MET A 1 21.80 -7.02 -7.18
C MET A 1 20.63 -6.05 -7.10
N THR A 2 20.78 -4.97 -6.34
CA THR A 2 19.78 -3.89 -6.31
C THR A 2 19.93 -3.03 -7.56
N GLU A 3 18.81 -2.67 -8.17
CA GLU A 3 18.81 -1.84 -9.37
C GLU A 3 19.33 -0.44 -9.06
N GLN A 4 20.36 0.01 -9.78
CA GLN A 4 20.97 1.33 -9.63
C GLN A 4 20.40 2.25 -10.71
N THR A 5 19.61 3.24 -10.32
CA THR A 5 18.90 4.16 -11.23
C THR A 5 19.53 5.55 -11.31
N GLU A 6 20.47 5.86 -10.42
CA GLU A 6 21.16 7.14 -10.35
C GLU A 6 22.68 6.95 -10.45
N ARG A 7 23.43 8.02 -10.78
CA ARG A 7 24.89 7.99 -10.83
C ARG A 7 25.53 7.69 -9.47
N ALA A 8 24.96 8.20 -8.39
CA ALA A 8 25.42 7.92 -7.03
C ALA A 8 25.02 6.51 -6.62
N PHE A 9 25.90 5.79 -5.93
CA PHE A 9 25.60 4.47 -5.40
C PHE A 9 24.45 4.55 -4.40
N GLN A 10 23.38 3.82 -4.68
CA GLN A 10 22.19 3.76 -3.84
C GLN A 10 22.17 2.48 -3.03
N LYS A 11 21.88 2.62 -1.73
CA LYS A 11 21.66 1.50 -0.81
C LYS A 11 20.42 1.77 0.06
N GLN A 12 19.79 0.74 0.57
CA GLN A 12 18.72 0.88 1.56
C GLN A 12 19.32 1.41 2.88
N PRO A 13 18.78 2.51 3.45
CA PRO A 13 19.26 3.06 4.73
C PRO A 13 19.05 2.06 5.88
N THR A 14 17.95 1.33 5.85
CA THR A 14 17.58 0.35 6.86
C THR A 14 17.09 -0.94 6.21
N VAL A 15 17.52 -2.06 6.76
CA VAL A 15 17.01 -3.39 6.43
C VAL A 15 16.05 -3.78 7.55
N PHE A 16 14.83 -4.17 7.19
CA PHE A 16 13.85 -4.61 8.16
C PHE A 16 14.24 -6.02 8.69
N LEU A 17 14.96 -6.03 9.80
CA LEU A 17 15.29 -7.24 10.51
C LEU A 17 14.21 -7.48 11.58
N THR A 18 13.21 -8.30 11.28
CA THR A 18 12.34 -8.80 12.34
C THR A 18 13.00 -9.95 13.05
N THR A 19 13.42 -9.71 14.27
CA THR A 19 13.95 -10.74 15.16
C THR A 19 12.88 -11.67 15.74
N ASN A 20 11.61 -11.39 15.53
CA ASN A 20 10.50 -12.15 16.12
C ASN A 20 9.87 -13.19 15.16
N PHE A 21 10.68 -13.89 14.40
CA PHE A 21 10.23 -15.02 13.59
C PHE A 21 9.98 -16.31 14.39
N GLY A 22 10.15 -16.29 15.70
CA GLY A 22 10.42 -17.51 16.44
C GLY A 22 9.31 -18.09 17.27
N ARG A 23 8.12 -17.57 17.42
CA ARG A 23 7.32 -18.15 18.53
C ARG A 23 5.90 -18.62 18.27
N LYS A 24 5.22 -18.37 17.20
CA LYS A 24 3.95 -19.07 16.91
C LYS A 24 3.64 -19.07 15.43
N GLY A 25 3.81 -20.23 14.81
CA GLY A 25 3.07 -20.64 13.64
C GLY A 25 3.02 -19.62 12.49
N LEU A 26 4.16 -19.24 11.94
CA LEU A 26 4.20 -18.59 10.63
C LEU A 26 3.85 -19.58 9.54
N ALA A 27 2.73 -20.23 9.77
CA ALA A 27 2.09 -20.97 8.73
C ALA A 27 1.54 -20.00 7.70
N LYS A 28 2.00 -20.23 6.48
CA LYS A 28 1.32 -19.98 5.23
C LYS A 28 1.50 -18.61 4.58
N SER A 29 2.58 -18.57 3.89
CA SER A 29 2.83 -18.13 2.51
C SER A 29 2.76 -16.65 2.14
N ARG A 30 1.72 -15.89 2.42
CA ARG A 30 1.58 -14.50 1.92
C ARG A 30 2.32 -13.47 2.78
N LYS A 31 2.29 -13.60 4.10
CA LYS A 31 3.05 -12.72 5.01
C LYS A 31 4.56 -12.90 4.85
N ILE A 32 5.01 -14.12 4.56
CA ILE A 32 6.42 -14.46 4.37
C ILE A 32 6.99 -13.76 3.13
N ARG A 33 6.26 -13.68 2.01
CA ARG A 33 6.75 -13.00 0.80
C ARG A 33 6.99 -11.50 1.02
N ILE A 34 6.11 -10.83 1.75
CA ILE A 34 6.28 -9.41 2.08
C ILE A 34 7.49 -9.22 2.98
N VAL A 35 7.66 -10.09 3.96
CA VAL A 35 8.78 -10.03 4.91
C VAL A 35 10.10 -10.36 4.23
N ILE A 36 10.16 -11.40 3.41
CA ILE A 36 11.37 -11.77 2.66
C ILE A 36 11.76 -10.66 1.67
N GLY A 37 10.80 -10.06 0.98
CA GLY A 37 11.06 -8.91 0.10
C GLY A 37 11.67 -7.71 0.85
N ARG A 38 11.30 -7.51 2.11
CA ARG A 38 11.86 -6.48 2.99
C ARG A 38 13.25 -6.85 3.51
N MET A 39 13.47 -8.11 3.86
CA MET A 39 14.73 -8.60 4.41
C MET A 39 15.84 -8.68 3.36
N LEU A 40 15.52 -9.10 2.15
CA LEU A 40 16.51 -9.32 1.10
C LEU A 40 16.99 -8.03 0.42
N GLY A 41 16.35 -6.88 0.71
CA GLY A 41 16.81 -5.58 0.20
C GLY A 41 16.89 -5.50 -1.33
N ASN A 42 16.03 -6.23 -2.05
CA ASN A 42 16.06 -6.34 -3.51
C ASN A 42 15.61 -5.07 -4.24
N TYR A 43 15.19 -4.07 -3.51
CA TYR A 43 14.73 -2.79 -4.04
C TYR A 43 15.30 -1.63 -3.24
N ILE A 44 15.45 -0.50 -3.89
CA ILE A 44 15.81 0.76 -3.24
C ILE A 44 14.62 1.71 -3.33
N ASP A 45 14.05 2.06 -2.19
CA ASP A 45 12.94 2.99 -2.09
C ASP A 45 13.05 3.82 -0.80
N LYS A 46 13.57 5.04 -0.94
CA LYS A 46 13.70 5.96 0.19
C LYS A 46 12.35 6.41 0.78
N LYS A 47 11.26 6.22 0.06
CA LYS A 47 9.88 6.54 0.48
C LYS A 47 9.14 5.34 1.09
N CYS A 48 9.77 4.18 1.14
CA CYS A 48 9.21 2.98 1.76
C CYS A 48 9.04 3.17 3.27
N PRO A 49 7.88 2.85 3.87
CA PRO A 49 7.67 3.02 5.31
C PRO A 49 8.43 2.00 6.16
N PHE A 50 8.97 0.95 5.55
CA PHE A 50 9.65 -0.14 6.25
C PHE A 50 11.17 -0.07 6.14
N THR A 51 11.69 0.29 4.98
CA THR A 51 13.13 0.30 4.68
C THR A 51 13.65 1.69 4.32
N GLY A 52 12.76 2.66 4.13
CA GLY A 52 13.10 4.03 3.82
C GLY A 52 13.15 4.93 5.06
N ASN A 53 13.27 6.22 4.82
CA ASN A 53 13.34 7.26 5.85
C ASN A 53 12.01 7.98 6.10
N VAL A 54 10.88 7.27 5.98
CA VAL A 54 9.54 7.83 6.15
C VAL A 54 8.91 7.31 7.43
N SER A 55 8.51 8.23 8.30
CA SER A 55 7.75 7.93 9.51
C SER A 55 6.25 8.00 9.24
N ILE A 56 5.53 6.99 9.67
CA ILE A 56 4.05 6.97 9.63
C ILE A 56 3.53 7.63 10.88
N ARG A 57 2.75 8.68 10.70
CA ARG A 57 2.11 9.44 11.77
C ARG A 57 0.76 9.98 11.30
N GLY A 58 -0.16 10.19 12.21
CA GLY A 58 -1.50 10.70 11.91
C GLY A 58 -2.49 9.59 11.57
N ARG A 59 -3.31 9.81 10.56
CA ARG A 59 -4.47 8.97 10.26
C ARG A 59 -4.09 7.66 9.58
N ILE A 60 -4.73 6.59 10.01
CA ILE A 60 -4.73 5.30 9.32
C ILE A 60 -6.09 5.12 8.68
N LEU A 61 -6.11 4.92 7.38
CA LEU A 61 -7.32 4.86 6.57
C LEU A 61 -7.34 3.58 5.74
N THR A 62 -8.53 3.19 5.29
CA THR A 62 -8.70 2.08 4.35
C THR A 62 -9.34 2.56 3.06
N GLY A 63 -9.04 1.89 1.95
CA GLY A 63 -9.64 2.18 0.66
C GLY A 63 -9.47 1.03 -0.31
N VAL A 64 -10.15 1.11 -1.44
CA VAL A 64 -10.11 0.13 -2.52
C VAL A 64 -9.23 0.62 -3.66
N VAL A 65 -8.35 -0.23 -4.15
CA VAL A 65 -7.47 0.10 -5.29
C VAL A 65 -8.27 0.20 -6.57
N ILE A 66 -8.21 1.34 -7.25
CA ILE A 66 -8.88 1.56 -8.54
C ILE A 66 -7.92 1.68 -9.72
N LYS A 67 -6.68 2.11 -9.49
CA LYS A 67 -5.65 2.20 -10.53
C LYS A 67 -4.29 1.77 -9.99
N ASN A 68 -3.58 0.94 -10.77
CA ASN A 68 -2.24 0.46 -10.46
C ASN A 68 -1.35 0.51 -11.72
N LYS A 69 -1.35 1.64 -12.45
CA LYS A 69 -0.55 1.81 -13.69
C LYS A 69 0.73 2.63 -13.47
N MET A 70 0.83 3.34 -12.33
CA MET A 70 1.98 4.18 -12.02
C MET A 70 3.08 3.37 -11.33
N GLN A 71 4.32 3.80 -11.50
CA GLN A 71 5.44 3.23 -10.75
C GLN A 71 5.38 3.66 -9.30
N ARG A 72 5.45 2.70 -8.37
CA ARG A 72 5.48 2.92 -6.91
C ARG A 72 4.34 3.78 -6.34
N THR A 73 3.24 3.93 -7.10
CA THR A 73 2.09 4.74 -6.70
C THR A 73 0.81 4.09 -7.20
N ILE A 74 -0.17 4.02 -6.33
CA ILE A 74 -1.51 3.52 -6.66
C ILE A 74 -2.55 4.60 -6.40
N VAL A 75 -3.71 4.48 -7.03
CA VAL A 75 -4.87 5.32 -6.74
C VAL A 75 -5.90 4.48 -6.05
N ILE A 76 -6.34 4.93 -4.89
CA ILE A 76 -7.39 4.30 -4.09
C ILE A 76 -8.64 5.16 -4.06
N ARG A 77 -9.77 4.50 -3.88
CA ARG A 77 -11.07 5.12 -3.64
C ARG A 77 -11.46 4.91 -2.18
N ARG A 78 -11.86 5.99 -1.53
CA ARG A 78 -12.51 5.98 -0.22
C ARG A 78 -13.95 6.38 -0.37
N ASP A 79 -14.86 5.48 -0.04
CA ASP A 79 -16.27 5.78 0.02
C ASP A 79 -16.64 6.24 1.44
N TYR A 80 -17.51 7.24 1.53
CA TYR A 80 -18.01 7.77 2.78
C TYR A 80 -19.44 8.28 2.63
N LEU A 81 -20.11 8.46 3.76
CA LEU A 81 -21.45 9.02 3.81
C LEU A 81 -21.35 10.50 4.20
N HIS A 82 -22.01 11.33 3.43
CA HIS A 82 -22.16 12.75 3.69
C HIS A 82 -23.58 13.05 4.15
N PHE A 83 -23.71 13.67 5.32
CA PHE A 83 -25.02 14.06 5.83
C PHE A 83 -25.50 15.35 5.16
N VAL A 84 -26.73 15.32 4.63
CA VAL A 84 -27.41 16.48 4.04
C VAL A 84 -28.46 16.98 5.04
N PRO A 85 -28.24 18.11 5.72
CA PRO A 85 -29.13 18.60 6.79
C PRO A 85 -30.56 18.89 6.28
N LYS A 86 -30.69 19.45 5.08
CA LYS A 86 -32.00 19.78 4.48
C LYS A 86 -32.94 18.60 4.42
N TYR A 87 -32.42 17.41 4.10
CA TYR A 87 -33.23 16.19 3.94
C TYR A 87 -33.06 15.20 5.08
N ARG A 88 -32.21 15.52 6.08
CA ARG A 88 -31.86 14.63 7.20
C ARG A 88 -31.49 13.22 6.77
N ARG A 89 -30.75 13.10 5.66
CA ARG A 89 -30.34 11.83 5.05
C ARG A 89 -28.88 11.86 4.69
N TYR A 90 -28.32 10.67 4.47
CA TYR A 90 -26.94 10.49 4.02
C TYR A 90 -26.90 10.24 2.52
N GLU A 91 -25.95 10.89 1.85
CA GLU A 91 -25.58 10.57 0.47
C GLU A 91 -24.24 9.86 0.43
N LYS A 92 -24.09 8.93 -0.51
CA LYS A 92 -22.82 8.25 -0.76
C LYS A 92 -21.91 9.15 -1.57
N ARG A 93 -20.73 9.43 -1.03
CA ARG A 93 -19.67 10.16 -1.73
C ARG A 93 -18.39 9.35 -1.74
N HIS A 94 -17.50 9.68 -2.64
CA HIS A 94 -16.18 9.08 -2.68
C HIS A 94 -15.10 10.13 -2.92
N LYS A 95 -13.88 9.79 -2.52
CA LYS A 95 -12.70 10.59 -2.80
C LYS A 95 -11.56 9.67 -3.24
N ASN A 96 -10.94 10.02 -4.37
CA ASN A 96 -9.77 9.31 -4.86
C ASN A 96 -8.52 9.93 -4.26
N MET A 97 -7.56 9.08 -3.91
CA MET A 97 -6.30 9.48 -3.29
C MET A 97 -5.14 8.75 -3.94
N SER A 98 -4.07 9.48 -4.25
CA SER A 98 -2.80 8.88 -4.68
C SER A 98 -2.00 8.48 -3.46
N VAL A 99 -1.52 7.24 -3.44
CA VAL A 99 -0.83 6.64 -2.30
C VAL A 99 0.47 5.99 -2.78
N HIS A 100 1.55 6.20 -2.04
CA HIS A 100 2.82 5.53 -2.32
C HIS A 100 2.70 4.03 -1.99
N CYS A 101 3.11 3.21 -2.94
CA CYS A 101 3.13 1.77 -2.82
C CYS A 101 4.57 1.27 -2.95
N SER A 102 5.15 0.81 -1.86
CA SER A 102 6.50 0.24 -1.87
C SER A 102 6.56 -1.03 -2.71
N PRO A 103 7.68 -1.31 -3.40
CA PRO A 103 7.92 -2.56 -4.11
C PRO A 103 7.88 -3.82 -3.25
N CYS A 104 7.86 -3.68 -1.93
CA CYS A 104 7.63 -4.82 -1.03
C CYS A 104 6.24 -5.47 -1.21
N PHE A 105 5.29 -4.73 -1.77
CA PHE A 105 3.95 -5.24 -2.11
C PHE A 105 3.90 -5.59 -3.60
N ARG A 106 4.25 -6.83 -3.98
CA ARG A 106 4.38 -7.25 -5.37
C ARG A 106 3.06 -7.50 -6.08
N ASP A 107 2.06 -7.99 -5.37
CA ASP A 107 0.85 -8.57 -5.97
C ASP A 107 -0.40 -7.71 -5.69
N ILE A 108 -0.33 -6.39 -5.95
CA ILE A 108 -1.50 -5.53 -5.80
C ILE A 108 -2.32 -5.55 -7.08
N SER A 109 -3.60 -5.87 -6.93
CA SER A 109 -4.58 -5.87 -8.01
C SER A 109 -5.64 -4.79 -7.81
N ILE A 110 -6.29 -4.39 -8.90
CA ILE A 110 -7.47 -3.53 -8.83
C ILE A 110 -8.57 -4.27 -8.07
N GLY A 111 -9.23 -3.58 -7.13
CA GLY A 111 -10.23 -4.16 -6.25
C GLY A 111 -9.71 -4.61 -4.88
N ASP A 112 -8.39 -4.71 -4.68
CA ASP A 112 -7.83 -5.03 -3.37
C ASP A 112 -8.11 -3.92 -2.35
N ILE A 113 -8.34 -4.32 -1.11
CA ILE A 113 -8.48 -3.38 0.02
C ILE A 113 -7.10 -3.12 0.61
N VAL A 114 -6.75 -1.84 0.74
CA VAL A 114 -5.47 -1.43 1.30
C VAL A 114 -5.66 -0.56 2.54
N THR A 115 -4.83 -0.82 3.56
CA THR A 115 -4.69 0.06 4.72
C THR A 115 -3.52 0.99 4.46
N ILE A 116 -3.74 2.28 4.60
CA ILE A 116 -2.78 3.34 4.34
C ILE A 116 -2.53 4.16 5.60
N GLY A 117 -1.29 4.63 5.77
CA GLY A 117 -0.89 5.51 6.86
C GLY A 117 -0.44 6.87 6.34
N GLU A 118 -0.78 7.92 7.07
CA GLU A 118 -0.37 9.28 6.78
C GLU A 118 1.12 9.46 7.07
N CYS A 119 1.81 10.17 6.19
CA CYS A 119 3.22 10.48 6.31
C CYS A 119 3.50 11.92 5.85
N ARG A 120 4.78 12.35 5.91
CA ARG A 120 5.17 13.61 5.29
C ARG A 120 4.83 13.64 3.81
N PRO A 121 4.67 14.81 3.20
CA PRO A 121 4.47 14.90 1.74
C PRO A 121 5.62 14.22 0.99
N LEU A 122 5.29 13.25 0.14
CA LEU A 122 6.25 12.50 -0.68
C LEU A 122 6.33 13.05 -2.11
N SER A 123 5.26 13.70 -2.55
CA SER A 123 5.16 14.43 -3.81
C SER A 123 4.07 15.49 -3.72
N LYS A 124 3.82 16.21 -4.81
CA LYS A 124 2.74 17.21 -4.89
C LYS A 124 1.39 16.66 -4.41
N THR A 125 1.08 15.40 -4.72
CA THR A 125 -0.23 14.78 -4.43
C THR A 125 -0.19 13.62 -3.44
N VAL A 126 0.98 13.06 -3.14
CA VAL A 126 1.12 11.86 -2.31
C VAL A 126 1.51 12.23 -0.88
N ARG A 127 0.68 11.82 0.09
CA ARG A 127 0.87 12.03 1.54
C ARG A 127 0.60 10.78 2.37
N PHE A 128 0.37 9.66 1.71
CA PHE A 128 0.04 8.39 2.35
C PHE A 128 0.91 7.27 1.79
N ASN A 129 1.19 6.29 2.64
CA ASN A 129 1.92 5.07 2.31
C ASN A 129 1.04 3.85 2.56
N VAL A 130 1.17 2.82 1.72
CA VAL A 130 0.52 1.53 1.94
C VAL A 130 1.22 0.79 3.08
N LEU A 131 0.44 0.37 4.07
CA LEU A 131 0.91 -0.40 5.23
C LEU A 131 0.54 -1.88 5.13
N LYS A 132 -0.66 -2.17 4.61
CA LYS A 132 -1.18 -3.52 4.51
C LYS A 132 -2.06 -3.65 3.27
N VAL A 133 -2.00 -4.83 2.65
CA VAL A 133 -2.86 -5.21 1.54
C VAL A 133 -3.69 -6.41 1.95
N ILE A 134 -4.99 -6.32 1.76
CA ILE A 134 -5.95 -7.40 1.97
C ILE A 134 -6.46 -7.79 0.60
N LYS A 135 -6.12 -8.99 0.17
CA LYS A 135 -6.63 -9.53 -1.07
C LYS A 135 -8.12 -9.81 -0.93
N VAL A 136 -8.90 -9.22 -1.80
CA VAL A 136 -10.29 -9.60 -1.96
C VAL A 136 -10.30 -10.86 -2.82
N SER A 137 -10.41 -12.02 -2.16
CA SER A 137 -10.68 -13.28 -2.85
C SER A 137 -12.15 -13.28 -3.28
N GLY A 138 -12.44 -12.44 -4.25
CA GLY A 138 -13.70 -12.47 -4.98
C GLY A 138 -13.50 -13.36 -6.18
N THR A 139 -14.20 -14.44 -6.26
CA THR A 139 -14.56 -15.04 -7.53
C THR A 139 -15.11 -13.89 -8.36
N LYS A 140 -14.35 -13.40 -9.33
CA LYS A 140 -14.95 -12.62 -10.39
C LYS A 140 -16.00 -13.54 -10.99
N LYS A 141 -17.25 -13.34 -10.63
CA LYS A 141 -18.35 -13.81 -11.44
C LYS A 141 -18.23 -13.02 -12.74
N ALA A 142 -17.42 -13.53 -13.65
CA ALA A 142 -17.51 -13.15 -15.03
C ALA A 142 -18.89 -13.65 -15.45
N PHE A 143 -19.83 -12.73 -15.57
CA PHE A 143 -20.99 -13.00 -16.40
C PHE A 143 -20.42 -13.04 -17.81
N ASP A 144 -20.12 -14.24 -18.29
CA ASP A 144 -19.92 -14.45 -19.70
C ASP A 144 -21.25 -14.07 -20.37
N LYS A 145 -21.17 -13.09 -21.25
CA LYS A 145 -22.27 -12.79 -22.16
C LYS A 145 -22.46 -14.06 -23.01
N PHE A 146 -23.59 -14.69 -22.84
CA PHE A 146 -24.10 -15.66 -23.78
C PHE A 146 -24.32 -15.00 -25.13
#